data_4a961b943b269366f030a4725c2d6f99
#
_entry.id   4a961b943b269366f030a4725c2d6f99
#
_cell.length_a   1.000
_cell.length_b   1.000
_cell.length_c   1.000
_cell.angle_alpha   90.00
_cell.angle_beta   90.00
_cell.angle_gamma   90.00
#
_symmetry.space_group_name_H-M   'P 1'
#
loop_
_entity.id
_entity.type
_entity.pdbx_description
1 polymer ?
#
loop_
_entity_poly.entity_id
_entity_poly.type
_entity_poly.pdbx_seq_one_letter_code
_entity_poly.pdbx_strand_id
1 'polypeptide(L)'
;MLCQAAFDQWLTTIRQPLSPLSKPQATVLALWSFGMVLARSCALSAVSNLLAEGMQRNEQTVRQRLREWYYDAQRKRGTKRQALRVETCFPLLLGGVVHWWHGTHLALALAATTWGQRFVGLAIRVVYRGCALPVAWVILPAGAKHAWRREGLRLVRRLRPAIPPGWTVIVLADRGVYAPGLFRRIVRRGWHPFVRINTGGSFRPARAPCGRPVARFAPPPGTSWRGTGLAFTRNQVPCTLLARWEDGYKDPWLILSDLEPEARDAGWYGLRAWIEQGFKITKRAGWQWQRTRRSAPDRAARLWLAGAVATLWLLSVGGEADATIPASTLLDVTVWCPERPRTRRATRRRLVSVFRQGWVRLLVALLRQEPLPQGRLVPEPWPAVPPLAGDPDAPEVVLPGAA
;
A
#
# COMPACT_ATOMS: atom_id res chain seq x y z
N MET A 1 -28.36 17.22 14.35
CA MET A 1 -29.04 16.26 13.45
C MET A 1 -28.23 15.92 12.19
N LEU A 2 -27.54 16.87 11.58
CA LEU A 2 -26.76 16.67 10.35
C LEU A 2 -25.67 15.61 10.43
N CYS A 3 -24.90 15.60 11.49
CA CYS A 3 -23.84 14.64 11.70
C CYS A 3 -24.38 13.20 11.81
N GLN A 4 -25.60 13.01 12.32
CA GLN A 4 -26.22 11.69 12.44
C GLN A 4 -26.63 11.15 11.06
N ALA A 5 -27.26 11.94 10.20
CA ALA A 5 -27.66 11.51 8.86
C ALA A 5 -26.45 11.13 8.00
N ALA A 6 -25.39 11.94 8.02
CA ALA A 6 -24.13 11.63 7.34
C ALA A 6 -23.47 10.35 7.89
N PHE A 7 -23.50 10.14 9.20
CA PHE A 7 -23.02 8.91 9.82
C PHE A 7 -23.83 7.68 9.38
N ASP A 8 -25.15 7.77 9.33
CA ASP A 8 -26.02 6.66 8.93
C ASP A 8 -25.80 6.28 7.46
N GLN A 9 -25.59 7.26 6.58
CA GLN A 9 -25.16 7.05 5.20
C GLN A 9 -23.82 6.30 5.15
N TRP A 10 -22.83 6.76 5.93
CA TRP A 10 -21.53 6.11 6.00
C TRP A 10 -21.59 4.69 6.57
N LEU A 11 -22.40 4.47 7.60
CA LEU A 11 -22.60 3.14 8.18
C LEU A 11 -23.20 2.16 7.16
N THR A 12 -24.13 2.62 6.34
CA THR A 12 -24.72 1.83 5.26
C THR A 12 -23.67 1.44 4.23
N THR A 13 -22.84 2.40 3.81
CA THR A 13 -21.74 2.19 2.86
C THR A 13 -20.72 1.15 3.37
N ILE A 14 -20.38 1.17 4.67
CA ILE A 14 -19.43 0.21 5.27
C ILE A 14 -20.00 -1.20 5.41
N ARG A 15 -21.26 -1.31 5.74
CA ARG A 15 -21.87 -2.64 6.02
C ARG A 15 -21.87 -3.57 4.84
N GLN A 16 -22.08 -3.06 3.64
CA GLN A 16 -22.18 -3.86 2.43
C GLN A 16 -20.90 -4.65 2.16
N PRO A 17 -19.70 -4.05 2.05
CA PRO A 17 -18.46 -4.77 1.76
C PRO A 17 -17.90 -5.54 2.98
N LEU A 18 -18.30 -5.21 4.21
CA LEU A 18 -17.78 -5.80 5.45
C LEU A 18 -18.82 -6.64 6.17
N SER A 19 -19.67 -7.33 5.43
CA SER A 19 -20.77 -8.18 5.92
C SER A 19 -20.43 -9.21 7.02
N PRO A 20 -19.21 -9.80 7.10
CA PRO A 20 -18.85 -10.70 8.19
C PRO A 20 -18.65 -10.03 9.57
N LEU A 21 -18.60 -8.70 9.62
CA LEU A 21 -18.62 -8.01 10.91
C LEU A 21 -20.02 -8.05 11.51
N SER A 22 -20.11 -8.34 12.81
CA SER A 22 -21.38 -8.21 13.51
C SER A 22 -21.90 -6.76 13.46
N LYS A 23 -23.23 -6.57 13.55
CA LYS A 23 -23.84 -5.23 13.56
C LYS A 23 -23.16 -4.25 14.53
N PRO A 24 -22.83 -4.63 15.79
CA PRO A 24 -22.07 -3.75 16.68
C PRO A 24 -20.66 -3.44 16.19
N GLN A 25 -19.95 -4.44 15.64
CA GLN A 25 -18.59 -4.24 15.10
C GLN A 25 -18.58 -3.28 13.92
N ALA A 26 -19.49 -3.46 12.95
CA ALA A 26 -19.61 -2.57 11.80
C ALA A 26 -19.97 -1.13 12.24
N THR A 27 -20.86 -0.97 13.21
CA THR A 27 -21.24 0.34 13.74
C THR A 27 -20.05 1.05 14.42
N VAL A 28 -19.24 0.33 15.20
CA VAL A 28 -18.07 0.94 15.86
C VAL A 28 -16.96 1.23 14.86
N LEU A 29 -16.78 0.41 13.82
CA LEU A 29 -15.87 0.69 12.72
C LEU A 29 -16.28 1.95 11.96
N ALA A 30 -17.59 2.12 11.69
CA ALA A 30 -18.13 3.33 11.10
C ALA A 30 -17.89 4.56 11.97
N LEU A 31 -18.16 4.47 13.28
CA LEU A 31 -17.87 5.56 14.23
C LEU A 31 -16.41 5.95 14.23
N TRP A 32 -15.50 4.97 14.29
CA TRP A 32 -14.07 5.23 14.25
C TRP A 32 -13.67 5.91 12.95
N SER A 33 -13.99 5.32 11.79
CA SER A 33 -13.55 5.84 10.50
C SER A 33 -14.16 7.22 10.18
N PHE A 34 -15.44 7.42 10.50
CA PHE A 34 -16.11 8.71 10.37
C PHE A 34 -15.48 9.77 11.28
N GLY A 35 -15.35 9.46 12.56
CA GLY A 35 -14.74 10.39 13.51
C GLY A 35 -13.26 10.69 13.22
N MET A 36 -12.51 9.73 12.67
CA MET A 36 -11.13 9.97 12.22
C MET A 36 -11.08 10.98 11.07
N VAL A 37 -12.01 10.92 10.12
CA VAL A 37 -12.10 11.89 9.02
C VAL A 37 -12.41 13.28 9.56
N LEU A 38 -13.36 13.41 10.47
CA LEU A 38 -13.74 14.67 11.08
C LEU A 38 -12.60 15.27 11.95
N ALA A 39 -12.04 14.45 12.84
CA ALA A 39 -10.98 14.88 13.77
C ALA A 39 -9.59 14.98 13.12
N ARG A 40 -9.41 14.44 11.90
CA ARG A 40 -8.10 14.26 11.27
C ARG A 40 -7.07 13.62 12.20
N SER A 41 -7.53 12.68 12.99
CA SER A 41 -6.74 12.03 14.03
C SER A 41 -7.31 10.67 14.36
N CYS A 42 -6.47 9.73 14.79
CA CYS A 42 -6.90 8.47 15.40
C CYS A 42 -6.73 8.48 16.94
N ALA A 43 -6.54 9.63 17.56
CA ALA A 43 -6.52 9.75 19.01
C ALA A 43 -7.92 9.58 19.58
N LEU A 44 -8.07 8.69 20.57
CA LEU A 44 -9.37 8.35 21.15
C LEU A 44 -10.12 9.58 21.66
N SER A 45 -9.47 10.47 22.40
CA SER A 45 -10.08 11.69 22.92
C SER A 45 -10.57 12.62 21.82
N ALA A 46 -9.73 12.89 20.81
CA ALA A 46 -10.13 13.77 19.69
C ALA A 46 -11.35 13.22 18.94
N VAL A 47 -11.37 11.91 18.68
CA VAL A 47 -12.49 11.26 17.97
C VAL A 47 -13.74 11.19 18.87
N SER A 48 -13.60 10.83 20.15
CA SER A 48 -14.77 10.71 21.04
C SER A 48 -15.45 12.04 21.31
N ASN A 49 -14.67 13.09 21.58
CA ASN A 49 -15.23 14.41 21.89
C ASN A 49 -15.99 14.96 20.67
N LEU A 50 -15.36 14.91 19.49
CA LEU A 50 -15.98 15.43 18.28
C LEU A 50 -17.28 14.66 17.91
N LEU A 51 -17.28 13.34 18.06
CA LEU A 51 -18.48 12.54 17.81
C LEU A 51 -19.56 12.77 18.87
N ALA A 52 -19.20 12.95 20.12
CA ALA A 52 -20.14 13.23 21.19
C ALA A 52 -20.87 14.54 20.95
N GLU A 53 -20.14 15.62 20.70
CA GLU A 53 -20.69 16.92 20.37
C GLU A 53 -21.52 16.89 19.07
N GLY A 54 -20.94 16.41 17.99
CA GLY A 54 -21.60 16.38 16.68
C GLY A 54 -22.85 15.51 16.59
N MET A 55 -22.99 14.50 17.45
CA MET A 55 -24.14 13.60 17.54
C MET A 55 -25.03 13.85 18.77
N GLN A 56 -24.70 14.85 19.58
CA GLN A 56 -25.39 15.16 20.84
C GLN A 56 -25.52 13.93 21.76
N ARG A 57 -24.40 13.23 21.98
CA ARG A 57 -24.31 12.02 22.80
C ARG A 57 -23.39 12.23 24.00
N ASN A 58 -23.62 11.46 25.04
CA ASN A 58 -22.73 11.46 26.20
C ASN A 58 -21.31 11.02 25.80
N GLU A 59 -20.30 11.86 26.09
CA GLU A 59 -18.90 11.63 25.73
C GLU A 59 -18.36 10.33 26.30
N GLN A 60 -18.63 10.02 27.56
CA GLN A 60 -18.11 8.81 28.20
C GLN A 60 -18.66 7.54 27.53
N THR A 61 -19.90 7.58 27.09
CA THR A 61 -20.53 6.47 26.35
C THR A 61 -19.86 6.27 24.99
N VAL A 62 -19.67 7.34 24.22
CA VAL A 62 -18.97 7.30 22.93
C VAL A 62 -17.55 6.82 23.11
N ARG A 63 -16.82 7.40 24.07
CA ARG A 63 -15.43 7.06 24.40
C ARG A 63 -15.29 5.59 24.80
N GLN A 64 -16.16 5.08 25.66
CA GLN A 64 -16.12 3.66 26.07
C GLN A 64 -16.38 2.73 24.88
N ARG A 65 -17.37 3.05 24.04
CA ARG A 65 -17.69 2.26 22.84
C ARG A 65 -16.52 2.21 21.85
N LEU A 66 -15.87 3.33 21.59
CA LEU A 66 -14.68 3.41 20.75
C LEU A 66 -13.49 2.66 21.38
N ARG A 67 -13.35 2.72 22.69
CA ARG A 67 -12.27 2.07 23.45
C ARG A 67 -12.39 0.55 23.40
N GLU A 68 -13.59 0.01 23.49
CA GLU A 68 -13.82 -1.44 23.40
C GLU A 68 -13.53 -2.04 22.04
N TRP A 69 -13.53 -1.24 20.98
CA TRP A 69 -13.16 -1.68 19.64
C TRP A 69 -11.84 -2.45 19.59
N TYR A 70 -10.83 -1.93 20.24
CA TYR A 70 -9.49 -2.52 20.20
C TYR A 70 -9.16 -3.41 21.40
N TYR A 71 -10.08 -3.58 22.35
CA TYR A 71 -9.85 -4.45 23.49
C TYR A 71 -10.04 -5.94 23.16
N ASP A 72 -9.33 -6.78 23.92
CA ASP A 72 -9.55 -8.21 23.93
C ASP A 72 -10.89 -8.55 24.58
N ALA A 73 -11.42 -9.74 24.30
CA ALA A 73 -12.75 -10.14 24.76
C ALA A 73 -12.93 -9.97 26.27
N GLN A 74 -11.93 -10.39 27.06
CA GLN A 74 -11.97 -10.35 28.53
C GLN A 74 -12.05 -8.92 29.12
N ARG A 75 -11.62 -7.91 28.34
CA ARG A 75 -11.62 -6.51 28.78
C ARG A 75 -12.85 -5.72 28.32
N LYS A 76 -13.78 -6.37 27.63
CA LYS A 76 -15.03 -5.74 27.17
C LYS A 76 -16.12 -5.93 28.22
N ARG A 77 -17.07 -5.01 28.24
CA ARG A 77 -18.30 -5.12 29.09
C ARG A 77 -19.34 -6.01 28.40
N GLY A 78 -20.26 -6.55 29.18
CA GLY A 78 -21.40 -7.37 28.74
C GLY A 78 -21.06 -8.86 28.61
N THR A 79 -22.05 -9.66 28.24
CA THR A 79 -21.98 -11.13 28.17
C THR A 79 -21.47 -11.65 26.82
N LYS A 80 -21.82 -11.00 25.71
CA LYS A 80 -21.42 -11.40 24.34
C LYS A 80 -20.08 -10.76 23.93
N ARG A 81 -19.00 -11.14 24.59
CA ARG A 81 -17.68 -10.54 24.42
C ARG A 81 -16.92 -11.22 23.27
N GLN A 82 -16.60 -10.49 22.24
CA GLN A 82 -15.76 -10.98 21.13
C GLN A 82 -14.65 -9.99 20.80
N ALA A 83 -13.43 -10.50 20.67
CA ALA A 83 -12.33 -9.71 20.11
C ALA A 83 -12.45 -9.68 18.59
N LEU A 84 -12.18 -8.51 18.00
CA LEU A 84 -12.12 -8.38 16.56
C LEU A 84 -10.90 -9.13 16.02
N ARG A 85 -11.10 -10.03 15.08
CA ARG A 85 -10.06 -10.72 14.31
C ARG A 85 -9.74 -9.91 13.05
N VAL A 86 -8.77 -9.02 13.11
CA VAL A 86 -8.45 -8.11 12.00
C VAL A 86 -8.14 -8.84 10.69
N GLU A 87 -7.50 -9.98 10.77
CA GLU A 87 -7.11 -10.75 9.59
C GLU A 87 -8.28 -11.26 8.75
N THR A 88 -9.45 -11.47 9.36
CA THR A 88 -10.65 -11.86 8.63
C THR A 88 -11.21 -10.72 7.80
N CYS A 89 -10.83 -9.47 8.12
CA CYS A 89 -11.26 -8.28 7.38
C CYS A 89 -10.38 -7.98 6.16
N PHE A 90 -9.19 -8.57 6.03
CA PHE A 90 -8.27 -8.25 4.93
C PHE A 90 -8.83 -8.59 3.54
N PRO A 91 -9.38 -9.80 3.29
CA PRO A 91 -9.99 -10.10 2.00
C PRO A 91 -11.15 -9.15 1.69
N LEU A 92 -11.94 -8.80 2.70
CA LEU A 92 -13.10 -7.93 2.55
C LEU A 92 -12.70 -6.50 2.22
N LEU A 93 -11.65 -5.99 2.88
CA LEU A 93 -11.11 -4.67 2.63
C LEU A 93 -10.55 -4.57 1.20
N LEU A 94 -9.80 -5.58 0.75
CA LEU A 94 -9.33 -5.64 -0.63
C LEU A 94 -10.48 -5.87 -1.61
N GLY A 95 -11.48 -6.69 -1.27
CA GLY A 95 -12.68 -6.87 -2.07
C GLY A 95 -13.46 -5.57 -2.26
N GLY A 96 -13.57 -4.75 -1.22
CA GLY A 96 -14.15 -3.42 -1.31
C GLY A 96 -13.33 -2.49 -2.22
N VAL A 97 -12.00 -2.56 -2.17
CA VAL A 97 -11.14 -1.83 -3.11
C VAL A 97 -11.39 -2.27 -4.54
N VAL A 98 -11.40 -3.58 -4.79
CA VAL A 98 -11.63 -4.17 -6.12
C VAL A 98 -13.02 -3.82 -6.67
N HIS A 99 -14.03 -3.83 -5.82
CA HIS A 99 -15.41 -3.46 -6.19
C HIS A 99 -15.52 -2.02 -6.70
N TRP A 100 -14.75 -1.08 -6.10
CA TRP A 100 -14.73 0.32 -6.53
C TRP A 100 -13.67 0.63 -7.59
N TRP A 101 -12.84 -0.36 -7.96
CA TRP A 101 -11.70 -0.19 -8.85
C TRP A 101 -12.12 -0.17 -10.32
N HIS A 102 -11.69 0.85 -11.04
CA HIS A 102 -11.88 0.93 -12.48
C HIS A 102 -10.70 0.28 -13.22
N GLY A 103 -10.96 -0.81 -13.92
CA GLY A 103 -9.95 -1.58 -14.66
C GLY A 103 -9.58 -2.91 -13.98
N THR A 104 -8.59 -3.62 -14.55
CA THR A 104 -8.19 -4.98 -14.15
C THR A 104 -6.71 -5.11 -13.76
N HIS A 105 -6.00 -3.98 -13.61
CA HIS A 105 -4.58 -3.93 -13.26
C HIS A 105 -4.41 -3.41 -11.83
N LEU A 106 -3.74 -4.17 -10.97
CA LEU A 106 -3.57 -3.84 -9.57
C LEU A 106 -2.11 -3.96 -9.14
N ALA A 107 -1.57 -2.90 -8.54
CA ALA A 107 -0.24 -2.91 -7.94
C ALA A 107 -0.36 -2.99 -6.40
N LEU A 108 0.21 -4.05 -5.84
CA LEU A 108 0.32 -4.27 -4.40
C LEU A 108 1.78 -4.01 -3.97
N ALA A 109 2.00 -3.16 -3.00
CA ALA A 109 3.33 -2.94 -2.43
C ALA A 109 3.44 -3.57 -1.05
N LEU A 110 4.46 -4.42 -0.86
CA LEU A 110 4.81 -5.04 0.41
C LEU A 110 6.01 -4.31 1.01
N ALA A 111 5.84 -3.70 2.16
CA ALA A 111 6.93 -3.03 2.87
C ALA A 111 6.74 -3.04 4.37
N ALA A 112 7.88 -2.93 5.08
CA ALA A 112 7.93 -2.78 6.51
C ALA A 112 8.10 -1.30 6.91
N THR A 113 7.62 -0.95 8.10
CA THR A 113 7.83 0.36 8.70
C THR A 113 7.95 0.24 10.22
N THR A 114 8.64 1.18 10.83
CA THR A 114 8.82 1.23 12.28
C THR A 114 8.02 2.37 12.90
N TRP A 115 7.60 2.21 14.15
CA TRP A 115 6.95 3.24 14.96
C TRP A 115 7.69 3.41 16.27
N GLY A 116 8.73 4.25 16.20
CA GLY A 116 9.67 4.40 17.31
C GLY A 116 10.29 3.06 17.68
N GLN A 117 10.52 2.85 18.96
CA GLN A 117 11.06 1.60 19.51
C GLN A 117 9.95 0.60 19.94
N ARG A 118 8.67 0.89 19.67
CA ARG A 118 7.56 0.06 20.16
C ARG A 118 7.14 -1.02 19.19
N PHE A 119 7.03 -0.67 17.92
CA PHE A 119 6.46 -1.56 16.91
C PHE A 119 7.23 -1.55 15.61
N VAL A 120 7.13 -2.67 14.97
CA VAL A 120 7.48 -2.86 13.58
C VAL A 120 6.23 -3.42 12.88
N GLY A 121 5.85 -2.87 11.74
CA GLY A 121 4.72 -3.34 10.96
C GLY A 121 5.14 -3.72 9.56
N LEU A 122 4.68 -4.87 9.10
CA LEU A 122 4.70 -5.28 7.70
C LEU A 122 3.31 -5.08 7.13
N ALA A 123 3.20 -4.43 5.98
CA ALA A 123 1.92 -4.18 5.35
C ALA A 123 1.95 -4.43 3.84
N ILE A 124 0.85 -4.97 3.31
CA ILE A 124 0.52 -4.93 1.90
C ILE A 124 -0.44 -3.77 1.68
N ARG A 125 -0.13 -2.94 0.70
CA ARG A 125 -0.91 -1.76 0.35
C ARG A 125 -1.23 -1.76 -1.14
N VAL A 126 -2.45 -1.38 -1.50
CA VAL A 126 -2.79 -1.06 -2.89
C VAL A 126 -2.19 0.30 -3.23
N VAL A 127 -1.42 0.33 -4.30
CA VAL A 127 -0.80 1.55 -4.82
C VAL A 127 -1.81 2.32 -5.67
N TYR A 128 -2.01 3.60 -5.39
CA TYR A 128 -3.06 4.39 -6.02
C TYR A 128 -2.73 5.88 -6.06
N ARG A 129 -2.60 6.47 -7.26
CA ARG A 129 -2.48 7.92 -7.51
C ARG A 129 -1.56 8.67 -6.54
N GLY A 130 -0.31 8.23 -6.43
CA GLY A 130 0.68 8.83 -5.54
C GLY A 130 0.51 8.51 -4.05
N CYS A 131 -0.46 7.65 -3.70
CA CYS A 131 -0.75 7.20 -2.35
C CYS A 131 -0.73 5.67 -2.25
N ALA A 132 -0.94 5.11 -1.06
CA ALA A 132 -1.11 3.68 -0.88
C ALA A 132 -2.06 3.36 0.26
N LEU A 133 -3.06 2.52 -0.03
CA LEU A 133 -4.11 2.07 0.88
C LEU A 133 -3.70 0.76 1.56
N PRO A 134 -3.66 0.65 2.89
CA PRO A 134 -3.38 -0.61 3.57
C PRO A 134 -4.55 -1.58 3.42
N VAL A 135 -4.27 -2.80 2.94
CA VAL A 135 -5.27 -3.87 2.78
C VAL A 135 -4.96 -5.12 3.60
N ALA A 136 -3.72 -5.31 4.02
CA ALA A 136 -3.33 -6.34 4.98
C ALA A 136 -2.08 -5.90 5.75
N TRP A 137 -1.97 -6.32 7.03
CA TRP A 137 -0.82 -5.96 7.87
C TRP A 137 -0.64 -6.93 9.02
N VAL A 138 0.57 -6.92 9.56
CA VAL A 138 0.90 -7.45 10.88
C VAL A 138 1.69 -6.39 11.65
N ILE A 139 1.38 -6.22 12.91
CA ILE A 139 2.14 -5.35 13.82
C ILE A 139 2.80 -6.24 14.85
N LEU A 140 4.11 -6.09 14.97
CA LEU A 140 4.95 -6.88 15.86
C LEU A 140 5.70 -5.95 16.83
N PRO A 141 6.16 -6.45 17.98
CA PRO A 141 7.10 -5.71 18.84
C PRO A 141 8.37 -5.33 18.06
N ALA A 142 9.03 -4.23 18.45
CA ALA A 142 10.14 -3.66 17.70
C ALA A 142 11.34 -4.62 17.50
N GLY A 143 11.56 -5.58 18.39
CA GLY A 143 12.63 -6.60 18.29
C GLY A 143 12.36 -7.73 17.30
N ALA A 144 11.13 -7.90 16.80
CA ALA A 144 10.70 -9.08 16.03
C ALA A 144 11.03 -9.05 14.53
N LYS A 145 12.17 -8.48 14.12
CA LYS A 145 12.52 -8.24 12.70
C LYS A 145 12.65 -9.52 11.84
N HIS A 146 12.92 -10.67 12.41
CA HIS A 146 13.16 -11.91 11.67
C HIS A 146 11.91 -12.61 11.13
N ALA A 147 10.72 -12.19 11.53
CA ALA A 147 9.45 -12.80 11.11
C ALA A 147 8.94 -12.37 9.72
N TRP A 148 9.60 -11.41 9.04
CA TRP A 148 9.07 -10.78 7.82
C TRP A 148 8.71 -11.74 6.69
N ARG A 149 9.57 -12.72 6.42
CA ARG A 149 9.36 -13.68 5.34
C ARG A 149 8.09 -14.50 5.55
N ARG A 150 7.92 -15.02 6.77
CA ARG A 150 6.74 -15.82 7.14
C ARG A 150 5.47 -14.99 7.10
N GLU A 151 5.50 -13.80 7.68
CA GLU A 151 4.36 -12.91 7.73
C GLU A 151 3.98 -12.38 6.34
N GLY A 152 4.95 -12.01 5.49
CA GLY A 152 4.68 -11.62 4.11
C GLY A 152 3.96 -12.70 3.31
N LEU A 153 4.41 -13.96 3.43
CA LEU A 153 3.75 -15.12 2.83
C LEU A 153 2.32 -15.31 3.33
N ARG A 154 2.10 -15.12 4.64
CA ARG A 154 0.78 -15.21 5.26
C ARG A 154 -0.17 -14.14 4.76
N LEU A 155 0.30 -12.88 4.67
CA LEU A 155 -0.49 -11.76 4.17
C LEU A 155 -0.90 -11.95 2.70
N VAL A 156 0.05 -12.32 1.82
CA VAL A 156 -0.24 -12.62 0.40
C VAL A 156 -1.29 -13.73 0.27
N ARG A 157 -1.19 -14.78 1.11
CA ARG A 157 -2.17 -15.88 1.10
C ARG A 157 -3.57 -15.40 1.46
N ARG A 158 -3.69 -14.50 2.44
CA ARG A 158 -4.98 -13.99 2.92
C ARG A 158 -5.72 -13.15 1.89
N LEU A 159 -5.00 -12.45 1.01
CA LEU A 159 -5.60 -11.53 0.04
C LEU A 159 -6.11 -12.21 -1.25
N ARG A 160 -5.62 -13.42 -1.57
CA ARG A 160 -5.95 -14.09 -2.84
C ARG A 160 -7.45 -14.20 -3.13
N PRO A 161 -8.34 -14.53 -2.17
CA PRO A 161 -9.76 -14.71 -2.46
C PRO A 161 -10.48 -13.41 -2.89
N ALA A 162 -9.89 -12.26 -2.65
CA ALA A 162 -10.51 -10.96 -2.90
C ALA A 162 -10.31 -10.44 -4.34
N ILE A 163 -9.42 -11.06 -5.12
CA ILE A 163 -9.11 -10.60 -6.47
C ILE A 163 -9.73 -11.56 -7.50
N PRO A 164 -10.58 -11.05 -8.42
CA PRO A 164 -11.21 -11.87 -9.45
C PRO A 164 -10.17 -12.52 -10.38
N PRO A 165 -10.54 -13.63 -11.04
CA PRO A 165 -9.74 -14.18 -12.13
C PRO A 165 -9.55 -13.16 -13.27
N GLY A 166 -8.45 -13.29 -14.02
CA GLY A 166 -8.16 -12.42 -15.17
C GLY A 166 -7.59 -11.04 -14.84
N TRP A 167 -7.44 -10.69 -13.55
CA TRP A 167 -6.76 -9.46 -13.16
C TRP A 167 -5.24 -9.61 -13.23
N THR A 168 -4.57 -8.61 -13.78
CA THR A 168 -3.10 -8.51 -13.73
C THR A 168 -2.68 -7.86 -12.41
N VAL A 169 -2.05 -8.62 -11.54
CA VAL A 169 -1.63 -8.15 -10.22
C VAL A 169 -0.11 -8.20 -10.10
N ILE A 170 0.53 -7.06 -9.91
CA ILE A 170 1.95 -7.00 -9.57
C ILE A 170 2.15 -6.82 -8.07
N VAL A 171 3.16 -7.51 -7.52
CA VAL A 171 3.53 -7.41 -6.11
C VAL A 171 4.93 -6.82 -5.99
N LEU A 172 4.99 -5.56 -5.60
CA LEU A 172 6.21 -4.78 -5.46
C LEU A 172 6.82 -5.02 -4.08
N ALA A 173 8.05 -5.49 -4.01
CA ALA A 173 8.73 -5.73 -2.74
C ALA A 173 10.18 -5.21 -2.78
N ASP A 174 10.63 -4.69 -1.63
CA ASP A 174 12.01 -4.19 -1.49
C ASP A 174 13.00 -5.31 -1.12
N ARG A 175 14.28 -4.99 -1.29
CA ARG A 175 15.41 -5.85 -0.92
C ARG A 175 15.42 -6.29 0.54
N GLY A 176 14.70 -5.62 1.43
CA GLY A 176 14.52 -6.06 2.82
C GLY A 176 13.60 -7.26 3.03
N VAL A 177 12.74 -7.57 2.06
CA VAL A 177 11.73 -8.64 2.18
C VAL A 177 11.81 -9.67 1.05
N TYR A 178 12.76 -9.56 0.11
CA TYR A 178 12.90 -10.52 -0.99
C TYR A 178 13.36 -11.89 -0.50
N ALA A 179 12.79 -12.93 -1.11
CA ALA A 179 13.21 -14.32 -0.89
C ALA A 179 12.64 -15.21 -2.00
N PRO A 180 13.33 -16.33 -2.37
CA PRO A 180 12.82 -17.29 -3.35
C PRO A 180 11.42 -17.81 -3.01
N GLY A 181 11.18 -18.07 -1.72
CA GLY A 181 9.87 -18.54 -1.24
C GLY A 181 8.75 -17.52 -1.42
N LEU A 182 9.04 -16.23 -1.26
CA LEU A 182 8.06 -15.16 -1.51
C LEU A 182 7.75 -15.07 -3.01
N PHE A 183 8.78 -15.05 -3.86
CA PHE A 183 8.64 -15.04 -5.32
C PHE A 183 7.72 -16.17 -5.79
N ARG A 184 8.09 -17.42 -5.50
CA ARG A 184 7.28 -18.60 -5.87
C ARG A 184 5.85 -18.55 -5.34
N ARG A 185 5.65 -18.03 -4.15
CA ARG A 185 4.31 -17.94 -3.55
C ARG A 185 3.45 -16.92 -4.27
N ILE A 186 4.01 -15.81 -4.71
CA ILE A 186 3.31 -14.79 -5.50
C ILE A 186 2.90 -15.42 -6.84
N VAL A 187 3.84 -16.03 -7.57
CA VAL A 187 3.57 -16.70 -8.86
C VAL A 187 2.49 -17.79 -8.73
N ARG A 188 2.57 -18.65 -7.72
CA ARG A 188 1.55 -19.69 -7.46
C ARG A 188 0.15 -19.11 -7.17
N ARG A 189 0.02 -17.82 -6.93
CA ARG A 189 -1.27 -17.14 -6.77
C ARG A 189 -1.81 -16.56 -8.09
N GLY A 190 -1.07 -16.71 -9.18
CA GLY A 190 -1.37 -16.06 -10.45
C GLY A 190 -1.09 -14.55 -10.40
N TRP A 191 -0.19 -14.12 -9.53
CA TRP A 191 0.26 -12.74 -9.41
C TRP A 191 1.73 -12.64 -9.82
N HIS A 192 2.17 -11.44 -10.19
CA HIS A 192 3.49 -11.21 -10.74
C HIS A 192 4.40 -10.49 -9.74
N PRO A 193 5.48 -11.12 -9.27
CA PRO A 193 6.45 -10.45 -8.41
C PRO A 193 7.23 -9.38 -9.17
N PHE A 194 7.46 -8.25 -8.53
CA PHE A 194 8.42 -7.21 -8.87
C PHE A 194 9.29 -6.97 -7.64
N VAL A 195 10.28 -7.81 -7.46
CA VAL A 195 11.05 -7.89 -6.23
C VAL A 195 12.45 -7.33 -6.45
N ARG A 196 12.76 -6.21 -5.81
CA ARG A 196 14.11 -5.66 -5.84
C ARG A 196 15.06 -6.54 -5.04
N ILE A 197 16.20 -6.88 -5.64
CA ILE A 197 17.23 -7.72 -5.03
C ILE A 197 18.50 -6.94 -4.74
N ASN A 198 19.37 -7.50 -3.89
CA ASN A 198 20.69 -6.93 -3.61
C ASN A 198 21.67 -7.24 -4.74
N THR A 199 22.66 -6.38 -4.91
CA THR A 199 23.74 -6.54 -5.90
C THR A 199 24.59 -7.80 -5.72
N GLY A 200 24.71 -8.30 -4.48
CA GLY A 200 25.39 -9.57 -4.16
C GLY A 200 24.62 -10.85 -4.51
N GLY A 201 23.37 -10.73 -5.04
CA GLY A 201 22.63 -11.87 -5.55
C GLY A 201 23.29 -12.50 -6.77
N SER A 202 22.86 -13.73 -7.15
CA SER A 202 23.33 -14.42 -8.35
C SER A 202 22.22 -14.52 -9.38
N PHE A 203 22.57 -14.33 -10.65
CA PHE A 203 21.68 -14.54 -11.80
C PHE A 203 22.44 -15.29 -12.89
N ARG A 204 21.81 -16.31 -13.45
CA ARG A 204 22.33 -17.09 -14.59
C ARG A 204 21.41 -16.84 -15.78
N PRO A 205 21.84 -16.07 -16.80
CA PRO A 205 21.09 -15.93 -18.04
C PRO A 205 20.75 -17.28 -18.69
N ALA A 206 19.65 -17.36 -19.42
CA ALA A 206 19.16 -18.63 -19.99
C ALA A 206 20.18 -19.34 -20.87
N ARG A 207 21.01 -18.59 -21.61
CA ARG A 207 22.05 -19.10 -22.52
C ARG A 207 23.44 -19.21 -21.88
N ALA A 208 23.62 -18.78 -20.62
CA ALA A 208 24.93 -18.78 -19.99
C ALA A 208 25.20 -20.11 -19.23
N PRO A 209 26.44 -20.62 -19.27
CA PRO A 209 26.78 -21.88 -18.59
C PRO A 209 26.80 -21.72 -17.07
N CYS A 210 27.08 -20.55 -16.54
CA CYS A 210 27.19 -20.30 -15.11
C CYS A 210 26.50 -19.03 -14.66
N GLY A 211 26.18 -18.95 -13.36
CA GLY A 211 25.62 -17.75 -12.74
C GLY A 211 26.71 -16.72 -12.44
N ARG A 212 26.32 -15.45 -12.51
CA ARG A 212 27.18 -14.30 -12.20
C ARG A 212 26.55 -13.42 -11.13
N PRO A 213 27.33 -12.60 -10.40
CA PRO A 213 26.76 -11.60 -9.50
C PRO A 213 25.78 -10.68 -10.24
N VAL A 214 24.63 -10.39 -9.63
CA VAL A 214 23.57 -9.55 -10.23
C VAL A 214 24.10 -8.14 -10.57
N ALA A 215 25.11 -7.65 -9.84
CA ALA A 215 25.78 -6.39 -10.12
C ALA A 215 26.33 -6.29 -11.56
N ARG A 216 26.72 -7.41 -12.18
CA ARG A 216 27.22 -7.44 -13.57
C ARG A 216 26.16 -7.08 -14.61
N PHE A 217 24.89 -7.12 -14.24
CA PHE A 217 23.77 -6.77 -15.11
C PHE A 217 23.26 -5.34 -14.87
N ALA A 218 23.94 -4.57 -14.01
CA ALA A 218 23.63 -3.16 -13.81
C ALA A 218 24.00 -2.38 -15.06
N PRO A 219 23.04 -1.73 -15.74
CA PRO A 219 23.33 -0.94 -16.93
C PRO A 219 23.98 0.40 -16.54
N PRO A 220 24.58 1.15 -17.48
CA PRO A 220 24.99 2.52 -17.24
C PRO A 220 23.84 3.43 -16.79
N PRO A 221 24.11 4.53 -16.05
CA PRO A 221 23.10 5.52 -15.72
C PRO A 221 22.31 5.99 -16.96
N GLY A 222 21.00 6.15 -16.81
CA GLY A 222 20.08 6.54 -17.88
C GLY A 222 19.61 5.38 -18.77
N THR A 223 20.13 4.16 -18.59
CA THR A 223 19.82 3.01 -19.44
C THR A 223 19.14 1.86 -18.72
N SER A 224 18.72 0.85 -19.48
CA SER A 224 18.07 -0.36 -18.94
C SER A 224 18.56 -1.62 -19.66
N TRP A 225 18.55 -2.74 -18.95
CA TRP A 225 18.80 -4.08 -19.45
C TRP A 225 17.74 -5.05 -18.95
N ARG A 226 17.42 -6.09 -19.71
CA ARG A 226 16.47 -7.14 -19.32
C ARG A 226 16.79 -8.48 -19.98
N GLY A 227 16.59 -9.57 -19.24
CA GLY A 227 16.83 -10.92 -19.77
C GLY A 227 16.27 -12.00 -18.87
N THR A 228 16.00 -13.16 -19.47
CA THR A 228 15.50 -14.36 -18.76
C THR A 228 16.63 -15.19 -18.19
N GLY A 229 16.36 -15.93 -17.11
CA GLY A 229 17.35 -16.81 -16.49
C GLY A 229 16.93 -17.37 -15.15
N LEU A 230 17.91 -17.77 -14.36
CA LEU A 230 17.72 -18.33 -13.02
C LEU A 230 18.35 -17.39 -11.97
N ALA A 231 17.53 -16.89 -11.06
CA ALA A 231 18.02 -16.13 -9.91
C ALA A 231 18.27 -17.04 -8.70
N PHE A 232 19.13 -16.58 -7.80
CA PHE A 232 19.59 -17.21 -6.56
C PHE A 232 20.53 -18.42 -6.77
N THR A 233 21.52 -18.57 -5.89
CA THR A 233 22.47 -19.71 -5.89
C THR A 233 21.83 -20.99 -5.38
N ARG A 234 21.08 -20.91 -4.28
CA ARG A 234 20.29 -22.01 -3.74
C ARG A 234 18.81 -21.77 -4.01
N ASN A 235 18.05 -22.84 -4.25
CA ASN A 235 16.63 -22.73 -4.56
C ASN A 235 16.34 -21.80 -5.77
N GLN A 236 17.09 -22.00 -6.85
CA GLN A 236 17.01 -21.22 -8.08
C GLN A 236 15.57 -21.05 -8.56
N VAL A 237 15.26 -19.85 -9.07
CA VAL A 237 13.93 -19.48 -9.54
C VAL A 237 14.03 -19.01 -10.98
N PRO A 238 13.30 -19.65 -11.94
CA PRO A 238 13.14 -19.12 -13.28
C PRO A 238 12.49 -17.74 -13.21
N CYS A 239 13.08 -16.75 -13.87
CA CYS A 239 12.59 -15.37 -13.82
C CYS A 239 13.20 -14.51 -14.91
N THR A 240 12.63 -13.34 -15.10
CA THR A 240 13.21 -12.22 -15.82
C THR A 240 13.91 -11.30 -14.84
N LEU A 241 15.14 -10.92 -15.13
CA LEU A 241 15.84 -9.82 -14.46
C LEU A 241 15.62 -8.55 -15.28
N LEU A 242 15.04 -7.55 -14.66
CA LEU A 242 14.86 -6.19 -15.18
C LEU A 242 15.83 -5.29 -14.44
N ALA A 243 16.78 -4.71 -15.14
CA ALA A 243 17.77 -3.79 -14.59
C ALA A 243 17.58 -2.40 -15.20
N ARG A 244 17.56 -1.37 -14.38
CA ARG A 244 17.43 0.03 -14.80
C ARG A 244 18.18 0.94 -13.86
N TRP A 245 18.92 1.88 -14.40
CA TRP A 245 19.59 2.91 -13.62
C TRP A 245 19.08 4.28 -14.07
N GLU A 246 18.21 4.86 -13.30
CA GLU A 246 17.71 6.21 -13.55
C GLU A 246 18.77 7.25 -13.19
N ASP A 247 18.85 8.31 -13.99
CA ASP A 247 19.73 9.44 -13.70
C ASP A 247 19.42 10.07 -12.34
N GLY A 248 20.48 10.32 -11.57
CA GLY A 248 20.38 10.89 -10.24
C GLY A 248 20.04 9.89 -9.12
N TYR A 249 19.88 8.59 -9.42
CA TYR A 249 19.80 7.54 -8.41
C TYR A 249 21.20 7.00 -8.05
N LYS A 250 21.41 6.75 -6.76
CA LYS A 250 22.67 6.20 -6.25
C LYS A 250 22.92 4.77 -6.73
N ASP A 251 21.88 3.95 -6.82
CA ASP A 251 21.97 2.52 -7.11
C ASP A 251 20.97 2.14 -8.20
N PRO A 252 21.33 1.21 -9.10
CA PRO A 252 20.39 0.67 -10.09
C PRO A 252 19.25 -0.11 -9.42
N TRP A 253 18.14 -0.19 -10.12
CA TRP A 253 17.08 -1.12 -9.79
C TRP A 253 17.32 -2.46 -10.45
N LEU A 254 17.46 -3.50 -9.66
CA LEU A 254 17.63 -4.88 -10.07
C LEU A 254 16.41 -5.65 -9.61
N ILE A 255 15.48 -5.90 -10.53
CA ILE A 255 14.12 -6.37 -10.23
C ILE A 255 13.93 -7.77 -10.82
N LEU A 256 13.47 -8.72 -10.03
CA LEU A 256 13.04 -10.03 -10.51
C LEU A 256 11.53 -10.05 -10.73
N SER A 257 11.13 -10.59 -11.89
CA SER A 257 9.72 -10.84 -12.25
C SER A 257 9.60 -12.21 -12.94
N ASP A 258 8.38 -12.74 -13.01
CA ASP A 258 8.04 -13.95 -13.78
C ASP A 258 7.47 -13.62 -15.18
N LEU A 259 7.35 -12.33 -15.49
CA LEU A 259 6.80 -11.85 -16.76
C LEU A 259 7.89 -11.76 -17.82
N GLU A 260 7.52 -12.00 -19.08
CA GLU A 260 8.42 -11.93 -20.21
C GLU A 260 9.03 -10.52 -20.37
N PRO A 261 10.31 -10.41 -20.80
CA PRO A 261 11.03 -9.15 -20.86
C PRO A 261 10.35 -8.10 -21.74
N GLU A 262 9.76 -8.51 -22.88
CA GLU A 262 9.21 -7.63 -23.91
C GLU A 262 7.97 -6.88 -23.42
N ALA A 263 7.22 -7.51 -22.54
CA ALA A 263 5.94 -7.00 -22.08
C ALA A 263 6.05 -6.09 -20.84
N ARG A 264 7.25 -5.89 -20.26
CA ARG A 264 7.40 -5.25 -18.94
C ARG A 264 8.65 -4.38 -18.82
N ASP A 265 8.61 -3.43 -17.91
CA ASP A 265 9.72 -2.53 -17.64
C ASP A 265 9.98 -2.38 -16.14
N ALA A 266 11.25 -2.21 -15.79
CA ALA A 266 11.68 -1.95 -14.41
C ALA A 266 11.06 -0.66 -13.83
N GLY A 267 10.64 0.29 -14.67
CA GLY A 267 9.95 1.53 -14.27
C GLY A 267 8.67 1.28 -13.49
N TRP A 268 8.00 0.13 -13.69
CA TRP A 268 6.84 -0.24 -12.88
C TRP A 268 7.16 -0.39 -11.39
N TYR A 269 8.41 -0.68 -11.06
CA TYR A 269 8.86 -0.70 -9.68
C TYR A 269 8.80 0.69 -9.01
N GLY A 270 8.84 1.76 -9.80
CA GLY A 270 8.66 3.14 -9.31
C GLY A 270 7.35 3.36 -8.54
N LEU A 271 6.29 2.63 -8.91
CA LEU A 271 5.01 2.64 -8.18
C LEU A 271 5.19 2.35 -6.68
N ARG A 272 6.21 1.56 -6.32
CA ARG A 272 6.50 1.22 -4.93
C ARG A 272 6.74 2.45 -4.05
N ALA A 273 7.31 3.51 -4.59
CA ALA A 273 7.59 4.72 -3.81
C ALA A 273 6.33 5.32 -3.17
N TRP A 274 5.16 5.09 -3.77
CA TRP A 274 3.91 5.60 -3.24
C TRP A 274 3.50 4.97 -1.90
N ILE A 275 4.10 3.83 -1.53
CA ILE A 275 3.87 3.22 -0.20
C ILE A 275 4.35 4.13 0.93
N GLU A 276 5.39 4.93 0.69
CA GLU A 276 5.91 5.88 1.66
C GLU A 276 4.89 6.98 1.98
N GLN A 277 4.14 7.45 0.98
CA GLN A 277 3.02 8.37 1.21
C GLN A 277 1.91 7.72 2.03
N GLY A 278 1.60 6.45 1.77
CA GLY A 278 0.66 5.68 2.58
C GLY A 278 1.09 5.58 4.05
N PHE A 279 2.38 5.37 4.31
CA PHE A 279 2.92 5.42 5.68
C PHE A 279 2.89 6.82 6.28
N LYS A 280 3.19 7.87 5.50
CA LYS A 280 3.06 9.26 5.95
C LYS A 280 1.62 9.60 6.34
N ILE A 281 0.60 9.16 5.56
CA ILE A 281 -0.83 9.31 5.89
C ILE A 281 -1.14 8.64 7.23
N THR A 282 -0.70 7.41 7.43
CA THR A 282 -0.92 6.70 8.68
C THR A 282 -0.26 7.42 9.87
N LYS A 283 0.96 7.93 9.69
CA LYS A 283 1.76 8.58 10.73
C LYS A 283 1.33 10.05 10.92
N ARG A 284 1.96 10.97 10.20
CA ARG A 284 1.93 12.41 10.50
C ARG A 284 0.94 13.18 9.63
N ALA A 285 0.80 12.82 8.36
CA ALA A 285 0.05 13.63 7.40
C ALA A 285 -1.47 13.43 7.47
N GLY A 286 -1.94 12.31 8.02
CA GLY A 286 -3.36 12.00 8.13
C GLY A 286 -3.79 11.66 9.55
N TRP A 287 -3.60 10.40 9.97
CA TRP A 287 -4.21 9.88 11.19
C TRP A 287 -3.42 10.14 12.46
N GLN A 288 -2.21 10.68 12.40
CA GLN A 288 -1.33 10.99 13.55
C GLN A 288 -1.12 9.79 14.49
N TRP A 289 -1.03 8.59 13.91
CA TRP A 289 -0.98 7.33 14.66
C TRP A 289 0.19 7.27 15.66
N GLN A 290 1.31 7.94 15.38
CA GLN A 290 2.46 8.04 16.30
C GLN A 290 2.13 8.71 17.64
N ARG A 291 1.07 9.52 17.69
CA ARG A 291 0.59 10.14 18.94
C ARG A 291 -0.21 9.20 19.83
N THR A 292 -0.62 8.04 19.30
CA THR A 292 -1.29 7.03 20.12
C THR A 292 -0.28 6.35 21.03
N ARG A 293 -0.52 6.36 22.33
CA ARG A 293 0.37 5.72 23.32
C ARG A 293 0.10 4.21 23.44
N ARG A 294 -0.23 3.54 22.35
CA ARG A 294 -0.51 2.09 22.37
C ARG A 294 0.79 1.31 22.51
N SER A 295 0.73 0.23 23.29
CA SER A 295 1.86 -0.69 23.53
C SER A 295 1.55 -2.13 23.07
N ALA A 296 0.28 -2.51 22.91
CA ALA A 296 -0.12 -3.86 22.49
C ALA A 296 -0.27 -3.93 20.96
N PRO A 297 0.45 -4.85 20.26
CA PRO A 297 0.40 -5.00 18.80
C PRO A 297 -1.01 -5.26 18.26
N ASP A 298 -1.77 -6.15 18.88
CA ASP A 298 -3.12 -6.50 18.44
C ASP A 298 -4.10 -5.33 18.53
N ARG A 299 -3.97 -4.50 19.57
CA ARG A 299 -4.78 -3.28 19.70
C ARG A 299 -4.41 -2.25 18.64
N ALA A 300 -3.13 -2.14 18.33
CA ALA A 300 -2.63 -1.31 17.26
C ALA A 300 -3.16 -1.78 15.89
N ALA A 301 -3.16 -3.09 15.64
CA ALA A 301 -3.67 -3.68 14.40
C ALA A 301 -5.18 -3.42 14.22
N ARG A 302 -5.97 -3.51 15.30
CA ARG A 302 -7.43 -3.21 15.26
C ARG A 302 -7.70 -1.74 14.95
N LEU A 303 -6.92 -0.82 15.51
CA LEU A 303 -7.05 0.61 15.19
C LEU A 303 -6.67 0.91 13.73
N TRP A 304 -5.69 0.18 13.18
CA TRP A 304 -5.33 0.32 11.79
C TRP A 304 -6.46 -0.01 10.83
N LEU A 305 -7.35 -0.94 11.19
CA LEU A 305 -8.52 -1.25 10.35
C LEU A 305 -9.42 -0.02 10.18
N ALA A 306 -9.67 0.71 11.25
CA ALA A 306 -10.44 1.97 11.15
C ALA A 306 -9.75 3.01 10.27
N GLY A 307 -8.42 3.15 10.42
CA GLY A 307 -7.61 4.02 9.56
C GLY A 307 -7.59 3.57 8.10
N ALA A 308 -7.58 2.26 7.83
CA ALA A 308 -7.64 1.73 6.47
C ALA A 308 -8.98 2.05 5.80
N VAL A 309 -10.09 1.85 6.50
CA VAL A 309 -11.44 2.18 6.00
C VAL A 309 -11.59 3.68 5.76
N ALA A 310 -11.13 4.52 6.69
CA ALA A 310 -11.13 5.97 6.52
C ALA A 310 -10.26 6.41 5.32
N THR A 311 -9.10 5.75 5.12
CA THR A 311 -8.22 6.02 3.98
C THR A 311 -8.87 5.60 2.67
N LEU A 312 -9.52 4.44 2.61
CA LEU A 312 -10.24 3.97 1.43
C LEU A 312 -11.29 5.00 1.00
N TRP A 313 -12.07 5.48 1.93
CA TRP A 313 -13.08 6.50 1.65
C TRP A 313 -12.48 7.79 1.07
N LEU A 314 -11.47 8.35 1.75
CA LEU A 314 -10.82 9.56 1.27
C LEU A 314 -10.16 9.39 -0.09
N LEU A 315 -9.51 8.25 -0.34
CA LEU A 315 -8.85 7.99 -1.61
C LEU A 315 -9.85 7.76 -2.76
N SER A 316 -11.01 7.15 -2.50
CA SER A 316 -12.04 6.99 -3.54
C SER A 316 -12.62 8.34 -3.96
N VAL A 317 -13.05 9.17 -2.99
CA VAL A 317 -13.59 10.51 -3.26
C VAL A 317 -12.56 11.44 -3.91
N GLY A 318 -11.35 11.46 -3.38
CA GLY A 318 -10.29 12.31 -3.92
C GLY A 318 -9.75 11.82 -5.26
N GLY A 319 -9.73 10.50 -5.49
CA GLY A 319 -9.24 9.92 -6.72
C GLY A 319 -10.15 10.13 -7.92
N GLU A 320 -11.46 10.08 -7.71
CA GLU A 320 -12.42 10.44 -8.75
C GLU A 320 -12.29 11.91 -9.15
N ALA A 321 -12.11 12.78 -8.17
CA ALA A 321 -11.84 14.20 -8.41
C ALA A 321 -10.55 14.45 -9.19
N ASP A 322 -9.51 13.68 -8.88
CA ASP A 322 -8.19 13.79 -9.50
C ASP A 322 -8.15 13.16 -10.90
N ALA A 323 -9.08 12.28 -11.23
CA ALA A 323 -9.14 11.61 -12.54
C ALA A 323 -9.33 12.56 -13.72
N THR A 324 -9.82 13.77 -13.47
CA THR A 324 -9.94 14.83 -14.48
C THR A 324 -8.62 15.59 -14.73
N ILE A 325 -7.61 15.36 -13.87
CA ILE A 325 -6.29 15.98 -13.99
C ILE A 325 -5.39 15.03 -14.80
N PRO A 326 -4.58 15.53 -15.77
CA PRO A 326 -3.65 14.70 -16.51
C PRO A 326 -2.77 13.86 -15.56
N ALA A 327 -2.55 12.60 -15.89
CA ALA A 327 -1.72 11.71 -15.10
C ALA A 327 -0.31 12.31 -14.93
N SER A 328 0.16 12.38 -13.69
CA SER A 328 1.56 12.68 -13.41
C SER A 328 2.40 11.50 -13.86
N THR A 329 3.59 11.76 -14.40
CA THR A 329 4.54 10.67 -14.63
C THR A 329 4.93 10.05 -13.27
N LEU A 330 5.11 8.74 -13.23
CA LEU A 330 5.44 8.03 -11.99
C LEU A 330 6.74 8.52 -11.35
N LEU A 331 7.65 9.04 -12.16
CA LEU A 331 8.93 9.60 -11.72
C LEU A 331 8.77 10.97 -11.06
N ASP A 332 7.76 11.76 -11.45
CA ASP A 332 7.51 13.08 -10.87
C ASP A 332 7.02 13.04 -9.42
N VAL A 333 6.48 11.91 -8.99
CA VAL A 333 5.92 11.74 -7.64
C VAL A 333 6.95 11.25 -6.62
N THR A 334 8.08 10.71 -7.08
CA THR A 334 8.93 9.85 -6.24
C THR A 334 10.20 10.49 -5.72
N VAL A 335 10.67 11.59 -6.27
CA VAL A 335 12.01 12.08 -5.92
C VAL A 335 12.02 13.58 -5.67
N TRP A 336 12.02 13.93 -4.41
CA TRP A 336 12.68 15.16 -3.99
C TRP A 336 14.19 14.88 -4.02
N CYS A 337 14.84 15.23 -5.13
CA CYS A 337 16.29 15.28 -5.24
C CYS A 337 16.70 16.74 -5.04
N PRO A 338 17.40 17.09 -3.94
CA PRO A 338 17.82 18.47 -3.68
C PRO A 338 18.77 19.04 -4.71
N GLU A 339 19.39 18.20 -5.52
CA GLU A 339 20.49 18.53 -6.44
C GLU A 339 20.07 18.73 -7.91
N ARG A 340 18.78 18.54 -8.29
CA ARG A 340 18.35 18.82 -9.67
C ARG A 340 17.95 20.27 -9.86
N PRO A 341 18.59 20.97 -10.81
CA PRO A 341 18.11 22.29 -11.23
C PRO A 341 16.66 22.16 -11.74
N ARG A 342 15.82 23.09 -11.32
CA ARG A 342 14.42 23.20 -11.72
C ARG A 342 14.31 23.50 -13.22
N THR A 343 14.50 22.49 -14.07
CA THR A 343 14.17 22.64 -15.48
C THR A 343 12.65 22.70 -15.60
N ARG A 344 12.19 23.84 -16.09
CA ARG A 344 10.80 24.17 -16.42
C ARG A 344 10.27 23.26 -17.54
N ARG A 345 9.94 22.02 -17.25
CA ARG A 345 9.00 21.28 -18.09
C ARG A 345 7.66 21.29 -17.35
N ALA A 346 6.65 21.88 -17.98
CA ALA A 346 5.32 22.09 -17.46
C ALA A 346 4.52 20.79 -17.35
N THR A 347 4.94 19.89 -16.49
CA THR A 347 4.06 18.86 -15.95
C THR A 347 3.31 19.50 -14.79
N ARG A 348 1.99 19.58 -14.89
CA ARG A 348 1.14 20.04 -13.79
C ARG A 348 1.36 19.11 -12.61
N ARG A 349 2.26 19.49 -11.69
CA ARG A 349 2.41 18.83 -10.40
C ARG A 349 1.06 18.85 -9.69
N ARG A 350 0.61 17.71 -9.18
CA ARG A 350 -0.47 17.68 -8.19
C ARG A 350 -0.10 18.60 -7.04
N LEU A 351 -0.77 19.74 -6.91
CA LEU A 351 -0.56 20.66 -5.80
C LEU A 351 -1.08 20.08 -4.47
N VAL A 352 -2.08 19.19 -4.56
CA VAL A 352 -2.76 18.60 -3.41
C VAL A 352 -2.88 17.10 -3.61
N SER A 353 -2.46 16.31 -2.61
CA SER A 353 -2.59 14.86 -2.68
C SER A 353 -4.05 14.40 -2.77
N VAL A 354 -4.29 13.28 -3.44
CA VAL A 354 -5.62 12.65 -3.55
C VAL A 354 -6.28 12.45 -2.19
N PHE A 355 -5.50 12.06 -1.17
CA PHE A 355 -5.99 11.95 0.21
C PHE A 355 -6.54 13.29 0.74
N ARG A 356 -5.82 14.39 0.53
CA ARG A 356 -6.27 15.71 0.99
C ARG A 356 -7.46 16.25 0.20
N GLN A 357 -7.51 15.96 -1.10
CA GLN A 357 -8.66 16.32 -1.93
C GLN A 357 -9.94 15.63 -1.44
N GLY A 358 -9.88 14.32 -1.18
CA GLY A 358 -11.00 13.58 -0.63
C GLY A 358 -11.42 14.09 0.74
N TRP A 359 -10.47 14.41 1.61
CA TRP A 359 -10.77 14.98 2.92
C TRP A 359 -11.49 16.32 2.83
N VAL A 360 -11.00 17.25 1.99
CA VAL A 360 -11.66 18.57 1.79
C VAL A 360 -13.07 18.40 1.24
N ARG A 361 -13.27 17.53 0.23
CA ARG A 361 -14.60 17.28 -0.37
C ARG A 361 -15.60 16.73 0.64
N LEU A 362 -15.19 15.79 1.47
CA LEU A 362 -16.05 15.25 2.53
C LEU A 362 -16.43 16.33 3.56
N LEU A 363 -15.47 17.16 3.98
CA LEU A 363 -15.80 18.26 4.90
C LEU A 363 -16.70 19.31 4.27
N VAL A 364 -16.48 19.66 3.00
CA VAL A 364 -17.33 20.62 2.30
C VAL A 364 -18.76 20.09 2.17
N ALA A 365 -18.94 18.80 1.82
CA ALA A 365 -20.27 18.19 1.77
C ALA A 365 -20.98 18.25 3.14
N LEU A 366 -20.26 17.97 4.22
CA LEU A 366 -20.81 18.11 5.59
C LEU A 366 -21.19 19.54 5.92
N LEU A 367 -20.34 20.53 5.58
CA LEU A 367 -20.60 21.95 5.84
C LEU A 367 -21.81 22.45 5.04
N ARG A 368 -21.98 21.98 3.81
CA ARG A 368 -23.09 22.33 2.93
C ARG A 368 -24.35 21.50 3.17
N GLN A 369 -24.29 20.54 4.09
CA GLN A 369 -25.40 19.63 4.34
C GLN A 369 -25.81 18.76 3.15
N GLU A 370 -24.84 18.52 2.25
CA GLU A 370 -25.01 17.67 1.08
C GLU A 370 -24.81 16.19 1.45
N PRO A 371 -25.37 15.25 0.67
CA PRO A 371 -25.07 13.84 0.83
C PRO A 371 -23.56 13.58 0.75
N LEU A 372 -23.06 12.66 1.58
CA LEU A 372 -21.64 12.32 1.56
C LEU A 372 -21.24 11.75 0.19
N PRO A 373 -20.20 12.31 -0.46
CA PRO A 373 -19.75 11.78 -1.72
C PRO A 373 -19.20 10.37 -1.57
N GLN A 374 -19.61 9.51 -2.49
CA GLN A 374 -19.05 8.18 -2.70
C GLN A 374 -18.21 8.25 -3.97
N GLY A 375 -16.94 7.91 -3.87
CA GLY A 375 -16.03 7.97 -5.01
C GLY A 375 -15.71 6.59 -5.56
N ARG A 376 -15.20 6.56 -6.80
CA ARG A 376 -14.62 5.37 -7.43
C ARG A 376 -13.10 5.43 -7.34
N LEU A 377 -12.46 4.28 -7.41
CA LEU A 377 -11.01 4.17 -7.52
C LEU A 377 -10.63 4.11 -9.00
N VAL A 378 -10.23 5.23 -9.57
CA VAL A 378 -9.77 5.35 -10.96
C VAL A 378 -8.25 5.37 -10.97
N PRO A 379 -7.55 4.23 -11.20
CA PRO A 379 -6.10 4.17 -11.18
C PRO A 379 -5.48 4.98 -12.33
N GLU A 380 -4.24 5.40 -12.14
CA GLU A 380 -3.42 5.89 -13.23
C GLU A 380 -2.95 4.72 -14.10
N PRO A 381 -2.78 4.90 -15.42
CA PRO A 381 -2.15 3.89 -16.24
C PRO A 381 -0.72 3.61 -15.74
N TRP A 382 -0.29 2.37 -15.84
CA TRP A 382 1.11 2.03 -15.56
C TRP A 382 2.02 2.65 -16.62
N PRO A 383 3.31 2.88 -16.30
CA PRO A 383 4.26 3.41 -17.28
C PRO A 383 4.27 2.56 -18.56
N ALA A 384 4.33 3.22 -19.70
CA ALA A 384 4.51 2.52 -20.97
C ALA A 384 5.81 1.70 -20.92
N VAL A 385 5.78 0.52 -21.54
CA VAL A 385 6.96 -0.31 -21.73
C VAL A 385 7.71 0.23 -22.95
N PRO A 386 8.94 0.75 -22.81
CA PRO A 386 9.69 1.19 -23.97
C PRO A 386 10.02 -0.02 -24.86
N PRO A 387 10.11 0.17 -26.18
CA PRO A 387 10.57 -0.89 -27.07
C PRO A 387 11.96 -1.38 -26.64
N LEU A 388 12.27 -2.65 -26.90
CA LEU A 388 13.60 -3.18 -26.69
C LEU A 388 14.56 -2.39 -27.57
N ALA A 389 15.50 -1.68 -26.97
CA ALA A 389 16.61 -1.08 -27.68
C ALA A 389 17.64 -2.20 -27.94
N GLY A 390 17.70 -2.71 -29.20
CA GLY A 390 18.74 -3.63 -29.63
C GLY A 390 18.60 -5.09 -29.28
N ASP A 391 19.33 -5.87 -29.98
CA ASP A 391 19.53 -7.30 -29.96
C ASP A 391 19.49 -7.95 -28.57
N PRO A 392 18.70 -9.00 -28.34
CA PRO A 392 18.74 -9.81 -27.13
C PRO A 392 20.13 -10.46 -26.87
N ASP A 393 21.02 -10.49 -27.87
CA ASP A 393 22.39 -10.94 -27.80
C ASP A 393 23.42 -9.79 -27.63
N ALA A 394 22.96 -8.55 -27.34
CA ALA A 394 23.88 -7.44 -27.13
C ALA A 394 24.96 -7.79 -26.09
N PRO A 395 26.23 -7.54 -26.38
CA PRO A 395 27.32 -8.02 -25.53
C PRO A 395 27.24 -7.43 -24.14
N GLU A 396 27.60 -8.27 -23.20
CA GLU A 396 27.90 -7.94 -21.82
C GLU A 396 28.53 -6.53 -21.69
N VAL A 397 27.86 -5.64 -20.97
CA VAL A 397 28.52 -4.40 -20.54
C VAL A 397 29.63 -4.81 -19.56
N VAL A 398 30.84 -4.94 -20.09
CA VAL A 398 32.04 -5.09 -19.28
C VAL A 398 32.26 -3.76 -18.59
N LEU A 399 31.96 -3.71 -17.27
CA LEU A 399 32.39 -2.58 -16.46
C LEU A 399 33.94 -2.50 -16.59
N PRO A 400 34.51 -1.32 -16.90
CA PRO A 400 35.96 -1.18 -16.88
C PRO A 400 36.47 -1.60 -15.52
N GLY A 401 37.47 -2.45 -15.50
CA GLY A 401 38.00 -3.08 -14.30
C GLY A 401 38.38 -2.03 -13.26
N ALA A 402 37.98 -2.28 -12.03
CA ALA A 402 38.64 -1.68 -10.89
C ALA A 402 40.10 -2.23 -10.90
N ALA A 403 41.04 -1.39 -11.34
CA ALA A 403 42.44 -1.55 -11.08
C ALA A 403 42.73 -1.12 -9.64
#